data_38642fdaefefa8207c76b0e6685a67b8
#
_entry.id   38642fdaefefa8207c76b0e6685a67b8
#
_cell.length_a   1.000
_cell.length_b   1.000
_cell.length_c   1.000
_cell.angle_alpha   90.00
_cell.angle_beta   90.00
_cell.angle_gamma   90.00
#
_symmetry.space_group_name_H-M   'P 1'
#
loop_
_entity.id
_entity.type
_entity.pdbx_description
1 polymer ?
#
loop_
_entity_poly.entity_id
_entity_poly.type
_entity_poly.pdbx_seq_one_letter_code
_entity_poly.pdbx_strand_id
1 'polypeptide(L)'
;MNMLRQILILFCFPLFLNAQISEQFAMNQFKKYSPSTYFAMKSFKENGSSVSFNGRTTSSSMKSFEYCDFSSTKSFLQSISTTVHESIHAFDGQLPILQAKKGYYTLKGNNEGFYIDENTLFVYEFPKNKLFESRKLSRSIPANLRTFRYKSYIESESKIQSTQSSGVVGLLEEFNAYYHGSKVIFDLLPLFKEAYGDQFLADWSYKFHSNADAFYEFDFFVKEYLLYAKQYEPMLYRELKNDTNFKNIYRTIRTKFYSMIKEYEKKYDELNLQASKSKVFVFSSEKHSDLIYPILSEHIESEKYETIKRDFLE
;
A
#
# COMPACT_ATOMS: atom_id res chain seq x y z
N MET A 1 -55.78 -2.53 -55.95
CA MET A 1 -55.79 -1.93 -54.61
C MET A 1 -54.91 -2.80 -53.76
N ASN A 2 -53.62 -2.49 -53.75
CA ASN A 2 -52.58 -3.27 -52.98
C ASN A 2 -52.08 -2.38 -51.88
N MET A 3 -52.44 -2.71 -50.64
CA MET A 3 -51.89 -2.10 -49.42
C MET A 3 -50.51 -2.71 -49.12
N LEU A 4 -49.41 -1.97 -49.36
CA LEU A 4 -48.10 -2.27 -48.84
C LEU A 4 -48.12 -2.05 -47.31
N ARG A 5 -48.00 -3.15 -46.55
CA ARG A 5 -47.67 -3.12 -45.15
C ARG A 5 -46.16 -2.86 -45.02
N GLN A 6 -45.77 -1.66 -44.63
CA GLN A 6 -44.42 -1.36 -44.20
C GLN A 6 -44.24 -1.97 -42.80
N ILE A 7 -43.41 -3.01 -42.69
CA ILE A 7 -42.96 -3.55 -41.41
C ILE A 7 -41.77 -2.69 -40.97
N LEU A 8 -42.00 -1.82 -39.97
CA LEU A 8 -40.96 -1.07 -39.30
C LEU A 8 -40.27 -2.01 -38.32
N ILE A 9 -39.11 -2.57 -38.73
CA ILE A 9 -38.25 -3.32 -37.81
C ILE A 9 -37.48 -2.31 -36.99
N LEU A 10 -37.94 -2.05 -35.75
CA LEU A 10 -37.17 -1.35 -34.74
C LEU A 10 -36.00 -2.25 -34.32
N PHE A 11 -34.82 -1.99 -34.84
CA PHE A 11 -33.57 -2.52 -34.30
C PHE A 11 -33.35 -1.85 -32.93
N CYS A 12 -33.82 -2.48 -31.87
CA CYS A 12 -33.32 -2.21 -30.53
C CYS A 12 -31.85 -2.68 -30.45
N PHE A 13 -30.92 -1.84 -30.86
CA PHE A 13 -29.54 -2.01 -30.41
C PHE A 13 -29.56 -1.85 -28.90
N PRO A 14 -29.17 -2.86 -28.13
CA PRO A 14 -28.85 -2.61 -26.72
C PRO A 14 -27.66 -1.64 -26.73
N LEU A 15 -27.95 -0.37 -26.48
CA LEU A 15 -26.95 0.56 -26.03
C LEU A 15 -26.41 -0.01 -24.71
N PHE A 16 -25.33 -0.80 -24.79
CA PHE A 16 -24.46 -1.03 -23.65
C PHE A 16 -23.84 0.35 -23.32
N LEU A 17 -24.61 1.17 -22.65
CA LEU A 17 -24.08 2.26 -21.87
C LEU A 17 -23.16 1.58 -20.87
N ASN A 18 -21.86 1.56 -21.15
CA ASN A 18 -20.85 1.35 -20.14
C ASN A 18 -21.13 2.43 -19.10
N ALA A 19 -21.90 2.07 -18.07
CA ALA A 19 -22.23 2.99 -17.01
C ALA A 19 -20.89 3.36 -16.36
N GLN A 20 -20.45 4.58 -16.60
CA GLN A 20 -19.26 5.12 -15.96
C GLN A 20 -19.46 4.98 -14.46
N ILE A 21 -18.59 4.24 -13.81
CA ILE A 21 -18.65 4.10 -12.37
C ILE A 21 -18.16 5.40 -11.71
N SER A 22 -18.42 5.58 -10.42
CA SER A 22 -18.19 6.85 -9.74
C SER A 22 -17.41 6.66 -8.43
N GLU A 23 -16.92 7.77 -7.85
CA GLU A 23 -16.38 7.75 -6.48
C GLU A 23 -17.38 7.15 -5.48
N GLN A 24 -18.68 7.40 -5.65
CA GLN A 24 -19.70 6.82 -4.79
C GLN A 24 -19.77 5.30 -4.93
N PHE A 25 -19.61 4.78 -6.15
CA PHE A 25 -19.46 3.34 -6.37
C PHE A 25 -18.25 2.79 -5.58
N ALA A 26 -17.07 3.41 -5.74
CA ALA A 26 -15.86 3.00 -5.03
C ALA A 26 -16.07 2.99 -3.50
N MET A 27 -16.62 4.07 -2.95
CA MET A 27 -16.91 4.19 -1.51
C MET A 27 -17.88 3.11 -1.03
N ASN A 28 -18.88 2.74 -1.83
CA ASN A 28 -19.80 1.66 -1.50
C ASN A 28 -19.09 0.29 -1.49
N GLN A 29 -18.18 0.05 -2.45
CA GLN A 29 -17.37 -1.18 -2.48
C GLN A 29 -16.43 -1.27 -1.27
N PHE A 30 -15.76 -0.17 -0.92
CA PHE A 30 -14.91 -0.12 0.27
C PHE A 30 -15.72 -0.36 1.55
N LYS A 31 -16.86 0.30 1.71
CA LYS A 31 -17.72 0.10 2.87
C LYS A 31 -18.14 -1.36 3.04
N LYS A 32 -18.36 -2.06 1.92
CA LYS A 32 -18.80 -3.45 1.90
C LYS A 32 -17.68 -4.45 2.12
N TYR A 33 -16.50 -4.24 1.49
CA TYR A 33 -15.46 -5.25 1.39
C TYR A 33 -14.16 -4.87 2.12
N SER A 34 -13.86 -3.58 2.28
CA SER A 34 -12.62 -3.07 2.88
C SER A 34 -12.89 -1.92 3.84
N PRO A 35 -13.47 -2.18 5.04
CA PRO A 35 -13.86 -1.13 5.98
C PRO A 35 -12.72 -0.19 6.37
N SER A 36 -11.50 -0.71 6.56
CA SER A 36 -10.34 0.14 6.86
C SER A 36 -9.99 1.11 5.72
N THR A 37 -10.02 0.64 4.47
CA THR A 37 -9.87 1.52 3.30
C THR A 37 -11.01 2.55 3.23
N TYR A 38 -12.25 2.13 3.48
CA TYR A 38 -13.39 3.05 3.54
C TYR A 38 -13.16 4.17 4.56
N PHE A 39 -12.71 3.83 5.77
CA PHE A 39 -12.46 4.81 6.83
C PHE A 39 -11.40 5.84 6.42
N ALA A 40 -10.25 5.37 5.91
CA ALA A 40 -9.16 6.26 5.50
C ALA A 40 -9.59 7.18 4.34
N MET A 41 -10.17 6.62 3.28
CA MET A 41 -10.62 7.37 2.11
C MET A 41 -11.71 8.38 2.44
N LYS A 42 -12.68 7.99 3.29
CA LYS A 42 -13.72 8.89 3.79
C LYS A 42 -13.13 10.03 4.59
N SER A 43 -12.26 9.71 5.54
CA SER A 43 -11.60 10.72 6.40
C SER A 43 -10.79 11.71 5.58
N PHE A 44 -9.98 11.23 4.64
CA PHE A 44 -9.22 12.10 3.75
C PHE A 44 -10.14 12.99 2.89
N LYS A 45 -11.20 12.42 2.32
CA LYS A 45 -12.17 13.18 1.51
C LYS A 45 -12.89 14.26 2.33
N GLU A 46 -13.31 13.96 3.55
CA GLU A 46 -14.01 14.90 4.44
C GLU A 46 -13.11 16.02 4.97
N ASN A 47 -11.84 15.71 5.24
CA ASN A 47 -10.86 16.70 5.70
C ASN A 47 -10.32 17.57 4.57
N GLY A 48 -10.40 17.11 3.31
CA GLY A 48 -9.83 17.77 2.15
C GLY A 48 -8.30 17.65 2.11
N SER A 49 -7.68 18.39 1.21
CA SER A 49 -6.23 18.34 0.99
C SER A 49 -5.41 19.12 2.03
N SER A 50 -6.04 19.84 2.95
CA SER A 50 -5.32 20.63 3.96
C SER A 50 -6.05 20.62 5.30
N VAL A 51 -5.30 20.40 6.36
CA VAL A 51 -5.77 20.46 7.75
C VAL A 51 -4.87 21.37 8.58
N SER A 52 -5.50 22.20 9.44
CA SER A 52 -4.76 23.12 10.30
C SER A 52 -5.26 23.05 11.73
N PHE A 53 -4.35 23.20 12.70
CA PHE A 53 -4.64 23.30 14.12
C PHE A 53 -3.49 23.97 14.86
N ASN A 54 -3.79 24.95 15.74
CA ASN A 54 -2.82 25.65 16.57
C ASN A 54 -1.60 26.20 15.80
N GLY A 55 -1.86 26.82 14.63
CA GLY A 55 -0.81 27.43 13.79
C GLY A 55 0.03 26.43 12.99
N ARG A 56 -0.23 25.14 13.08
CA ARG A 56 0.38 24.12 12.22
C ARG A 56 -0.58 23.71 11.11
N THR A 57 -0.04 23.53 9.92
CA THR A 57 -0.80 23.10 8.74
C THR A 57 -0.04 21.96 8.05
N THR A 58 -0.76 20.93 7.67
CA THR A 58 -0.30 19.96 6.67
C THR A 58 -1.18 20.05 5.43
N SER A 59 -0.60 19.89 4.27
CA SER A 59 -1.31 19.89 3.01
C SER A 59 -0.73 18.86 2.06
N SER A 60 -1.59 18.23 1.29
CA SER A 60 -1.25 17.38 0.15
C SER A 60 -1.68 18.08 -1.13
N SER A 61 -0.89 17.97 -2.18
CA SER A 61 -1.32 18.39 -3.52
C SER A 61 -2.36 17.45 -4.11
N MET A 62 -2.47 16.25 -3.56
CA MET A 62 -3.35 15.20 -4.02
C MET A 62 -4.82 15.44 -3.63
N LYS A 63 -5.74 15.11 -4.55
CA LYS A 63 -7.17 14.99 -4.27
C LYS A 63 -7.54 13.53 -4.04
N SER A 64 -8.58 13.27 -3.26
CA SER A 64 -9.12 11.92 -3.14
C SER A 64 -9.50 11.39 -4.54
N PHE A 65 -9.15 10.13 -4.82
CA PHE A 65 -9.39 9.47 -6.10
C PHE A 65 -8.67 10.06 -7.33
N GLU A 66 -7.66 10.90 -7.18
CA GLU A 66 -6.96 11.54 -8.30
C GLU A 66 -6.38 10.55 -9.31
N TYR A 67 -5.89 9.39 -8.84
CA TYR A 67 -5.30 8.34 -9.69
C TYR A 67 -6.29 7.24 -10.08
N CYS A 68 -7.59 7.43 -9.81
CA CYS A 68 -8.59 6.41 -10.06
C CYS A 68 -9.22 6.54 -11.46
N ASP A 69 -9.18 5.46 -12.24
CA ASP A 69 -9.87 5.40 -13.52
C ASP A 69 -11.30 4.83 -13.34
N PHE A 70 -12.27 5.67 -13.48
CA PHE A 70 -13.71 5.33 -13.37
C PHE A 70 -14.38 4.97 -14.69
N SER A 71 -13.63 4.73 -15.77
CA SER A 71 -14.19 4.40 -17.07
C SER A 71 -14.92 3.06 -17.08
N SER A 72 -14.49 2.11 -16.25
CA SER A 72 -15.11 0.79 -16.05
C SER A 72 -14.72 0.18 -14.71
N THR A 73 -15.44 -0.88 -14.28
CA THR A 73 -15.04 -1.66 -13.08
C THR A 73 -13.63 -2.27 -13.23
N LYS A 74 -13.25 -2.72 -14.43
CA LYS A 74 -11.91 -3.23 -14.69
C LYS A 74 -10.85 -2.15 -14.56
N SER A 75 -11.06 -0.98 -15.16
CA SER A 75 -10.15 0.17 -15.05
C SER A 75 -10.01 0.64 -13.60
N PHE A 76 -11.11 0.67 -12.86
CA PHE A 76 -11.14 0.94 -11.42
C PHE A 76 -10.23 -0.04 -10.66
N LEU A 77 -10.41 -1.36 -10.87
CA LEU A 77 -9.60 -2.39 -10.22
C LEU A 77 -8.11 -2.31 -10.57
N GLN A 78 -7.77 -1.84 -11.78
CA GLN A 78 -6.38 -1.65 -12.19
C GLN A 78 -5.73 -0.41 -11.55
N SER A 79 -6.49 0.63 -11.24
CA SER A 79 -5.97 1.90 -10.72
C SER A 79 -6.08 2.05 -9.20
N ILE A 80 -6.97 1.30 -8.55
CA ILE A 80 -7.37 1.57 -7.16
C ILE A 80 -6.25 1.36 -6.14
N SER A 81 -5.33 0.42 -6.35
CA SER A 81 -4.20 0.22 -5.43
C SER A 81 -3.31 1.45 -5.33
N THR A 82 -2.98 2.08 -6.47
CA THR A 82 -2.21 3.33 -6.51
C THR A 82 -2.99 4.46 -5.83
N THR A 83 -4.28 4.58 -6.15
CA THR A 83 -5.15 5.58 -5.53
C THR A 83 -5.19 5.48 -4.00
N VAL A 84 -5.31 4.25 -3.47
CA VAL A 84 -5.33 4.04 -2.02
C VAL A 84 -3.94 4.29 -1.42
N HIS A 85 -2.87 3.80 -2.03
CA HIS A 85 -1.49 4.04 -1.61
C HIS A 85 -1.23 5.55 -1.42
N GLU A 86 -1.48 6.34 -2.44
CA GLU A 86 -1.25 7.79 -2.39
C GLU A 86 -2.20 8.50 -1.40
N SER A 87 -3.44 8.03 -1.29
CA SER A 87 -4.38 8.60 -0.31
C SER A 87 -3.97 8.31 1.13
N ILE A 88 -3.30 7.18 1.39
CA ILE A 88 -2.73 6.87 2.70
C ILE A 88 -1.62 7.84 3.04
N HIS A 89 -0.68 8.15 2.13
CA HIS A 89 0.32 9.19 2.35
C HIS A 89 -0.31 10.52 2.79
N ALA A 90 -1.34 10.95 2.05
CA ALA A 90 -2.03 12.19 2.37
C ALA A 90 -2.77 12.13 3.72
N PHE A 91 -3.41 11.01 4.05
CA PHE A 91 -4.12 10.82 5.30
C PHE A 91 -3.17 10.68 6.49
N ASP A 92 -2.09 9.91 6.35
CA ASP A 92 -1.06 9.74 7.39
C ASP A 92 -0.42 11.09 7.74
N GLY A 93 -0.09 11.92 6.74
CA GLY A 93 0.37 13.28 6.98
C GLY A 93 -0.62 14.19 7.73
N GLN A 94 -1.94 13.91 7.66
CA GLN A 94 -2.97 14.65 8.39
C GLN A 94 -3.19 14.15 9.82
N LEU A 95 -2.91 12.86 10.09
CA LEU A 95 -3.22 12.22 11.37
C LEU A 95 -2.69 12.97 12.60
N PRO A 96 -1.45 13.47 12.64
CA PRO A 96 -0.95 14.20 13.81
C PRO A 96 -1.84 15.39 14.18
N ILE A 97 -2.26 16.16 13.18
CA ILE A 97 -3.14 17.32 13.39
C ILE A 97 -4.55 16.87 13.81
N LEU A 98 -5.09 15.83 13.17
CA LEU A 98 -6.41 15.30 13.48
C LEU A 98 -6.48 14.74 14.91
N GLN A 99 -5.43 14.04 15.36
CA GLN A 99 -5.34 13.54 16.74
C GLN A 99 -5.18 14.68 17.76
N ALA A 100 -4.42 15.72 17.40
CA ALA A 100 -4.27 16.90 18.24
C ALA A 100 -5.60 17.68 18.39
N LYS A 101 -6.37 17.83 17.30
CA LYS A 101 -7.72 18.43 17.35
C LYS A 101 -8.66 17.70 18.30
N LYS A 102 -8.52 16.38 18.39
CA LYS A 102 -9.32 15.53 19.31
C LYS A 102 -8.78 15.50 20.74
N GLY A 103 -7.65 16.16 21.02
CA GLY A 103 -7.00 16.17 22.33
C GLY A 103 -6.21 14.88 22.66
N TYR A 104 -6.01 13.98 21.70
CA TYR A 104 -5.30 12.73 21.92
C TYR A 104 -3.78 12.85 21.75
N TYR A 105 -3.32 13.96 21.19
CA TYR A 105 -1.91 14.18 20.91
C TYR A 105 -1.54 15.66 21.05
N THR A 106 -0.32 15.93 21.52
CA THR A 106 0.24 17.28 21.54
C THR A 106 1.29 17.40 20.45
N LEU A 107 1.06 18.31 19.49
CA LEU A 107 1.96 18.54 18.37
C LEU A 107 3.30 19.12 18.86
N LYS A 108 4.38 18.39 18.62
CA LYS A 108 5.77 18.80 18.89
C LYS A 108 6.63 18.36 17.71
N GLY A 109 7.76 19.02 17.49
CA GLY A 109 8.77 18.59 16.50
C GLY A 109 8.23 18.22 15.13
N ASN A 110 8.85 17.24 14.49
CA ASN A 110 8.38 16.62 13.25
C ASN A 110 7.54 15.39 13.60
N ASN A 111 6.40 15.26 12.97
CA ASN A 111 5.45 14.18 13.27
C ASN A 111 5.05 13.49 11.98
N GLU A 112 4.84 12.18 12.06
CA GLU A 112 4.25 11.36 11.01
C GLU A 112 3.13 10.51 11.60
N GLY A 113 2.06 10.33 10.84
CA GLY A 113 0.99 9.42 11.17
C GLY A 113 1.19 8.07 10.51
N PHE A 114 0.65 7.02 11.11
CA PHE A 114 0.60 5.69 10.53
C PHE A 114 -0.78 5.11 10.83
N TYR A 115 -1.67 5.17 9.86
CA TYR A 115 -2.96 4.52 9.92
C TYR A 115 -2.82 3.06 9.52
N ILE A 116 -3.29 2.13 10.35
CA ILE A 116 -3.27 0.69 10.05
C ILE A 116 -4.70 0.16 9.83
N ASP A 117 -5.58 0.46 10.77
CA ASP A 117 -7.02 0.16 10.72
C ASP A 117 -7.79 1.08 11.68
N GLU A 118 -9.10 0.95 11.77
CA GLU A 118 -9.97 1.83 12.57
C GLU A 118 -9.63 1.84 14.05
N ASN A 119 -8.97 0.79 14.56
CA ASN A 119 -8.61 0.62 15.96
C ASN A 119 -7.12 0.83 16.21
N THR A 120 -6.32 0.92 15.17
CA THR A 120 -4.86 0.96 15.25
C THR A 120 -4.33 2.09 14.39
N LEU A 121 -3.84 3.13 15.04
CA LEU A 121 -3.11 4.21 14.40
C LEU A 121 -2.00 4.69 15.33
N PHE A 122 -0.96 5.26 14.77
CA PHE A 122 0.14 5.84 15.51
C PHE A 122 0.36 7.28 15.06
N VAL A 123 0.82 8.12 15.99
CA VAL A 123 1.46 9.40 15.69
C VAL A 123 2.86 9.33 16.24
N TYR A 124 3.84 9.51 15.38
CA TYR A 124 5.25 9.38 15.72
C TYR A 124 5.95 10.72 15.62
N GLU A 125 6.51 11.17 16.73
CA GLU A 125 7.43 12.30 16.78
C GLU A 125 8.86 11.80 16.57
N PHE A 126 9.57 12.33 15.59
CA PHE A 126 10.90 11.84 15.24
C PHE A 126 11.94 12.97 15.07
N PRO A 127 13.20 12.70 15.42
CA PRO A 127 14.29 13.67 15.31
C PRO A 127 14.81 13.73 13.87
N LYS A 128 14.08 14.43 12.97
CA LYS A 128 14.38 14.49 11.52
C LYS A 128 15.84 14.83 11.22
N ASN A 129 16.46 15.72 12.00
CA ASN A 129 17.86 16.13 11.84
C ASN A 129 18.89 15.06 12.21
N LYS A 130 18.47 13.97 12.84
CA LYS A 130 19.34 12.83 13.17
C LYS A 130 19.23 11.68 12.17
N LEU A 131 18.16 11.65 11.38
CA LEU A 131 17.94 10.63 10.37
C LEU A 131 18.82 10.92 9.15
N PHE A 132 19.39 9.88 8.57
CA PHE A 132 20.12 9.99 7.32
C PHE A 132 19.26 9.56 6.12
N GLU A 133 19.58 10.11 4.96
CA GLU A 133 18.90 9.79 3.71
C GLU A 133 19.16 8.32 3.31
N SER A 134 18.10 7.62 2.85
CA SER A 134 18.19 6.21 2.44
C SER A 134 19.19 5.97 1.33
N ARG A 135 19.58 6.98 0.57
CA ARG A 135 20.60 6.92 -0.46
C ARG A 135 21.96 6.46 0.07
N LYS A 136 22.28 6.67 1.36
CA LYS A 136 23.52 6.15 1.96
C LYS A 136 23.59 4.62 1.88
N LEU A 137 22.46 3.92 1.80
CA LEU A 137 22.38 2.46 1.67
C LEU A 137 22.78 1.95 0.28
N SER A 138 22.84 2.82 -0.73
CA SER A 138 23.11 2.41 -2.11
C SER A 138 24.43 1.66 -2.29
N ARG A 139 25.39 1.92 -1.41
CA ARG A 139 26.71 1.25 -1.43
C ARG A 139 26.74 -0.08 -0.69
N SER A 140 25.81 -0.31 0.25
CA SER A 140 25.76 -1.54 1.06
C SER A 140 24.84 -2.60 0.45
N ILE A 141 23.87 -2.20 -0.40
CA ILE A 141 22.94 -3.14 -1.03
C ILE A 141 23.57 -3.78 -2.27
N PRO A 142 23.78 -5.11 -2.26
CA PRO A 142 24.34 -5.85 -3.39
C PRO A 142 23.48 -5.72 -4.66
N ALA A 143 24.11 -5.72 -5.84
CA ALA A 143 23.42 -5.52 -7.11
C ALA A 143 22.34 -6.58 -7.39
N ASN A 144 22.56 -7.83 -6.98
CA ASN A 144 21.61 -8.93 -7.13
C ASN A 144 20.41 -8.87 -6.19
N LEU A 145 20.36 -7.91 -5.25
CA LEU A 145 19.23 -7.66 -4.35
C LEU A 145 18.51 -6.33 -4.67
N ARG A 146 18.90 -5.65 -5.76
CA ARG A 146 18.30 -4.40 -6.19
C ARG A 146 17.07 -4.68 -7.05
N THR A 147 15.92 -4.50 -6.44
CA THR A 147 14.61 -4.58 -7.09
C THR A 147 14.30 -3.33 -7.91
N PHE A 148 13.17 -3.28 -8.60
CA PHE A 148 12.81 -2.07 -9.34
C PHE A 148 12.51 -0.86 -8.42
N ARG A 149 12.00 -1.10 -7.17
CA ARG A 149 11.75 -0.03 -6.18
C ARG A 149 13.03 0.50 -5.55
N TYR A 150 14.13 -0.27 -5.58
CA TYR A 150 15.43 0.20 -5.12
C TYR A 150 15.83 1.53 -5.77
N LYS A 151 15.66 1.66 -7.11
CA LYS A 151 16.00 2.88 -7.82
C LYS A 151 15.17 4.07 -7.33
N SER A 152 13.88 3.86 -7.08
CA SER A 152 12.96 4.92 -6.67
C SER A 152 13.16 5.35 -5.22
N TYR A 153 13.39 4.42 -4.30
CA TYR A 153 13.33 4.70 -2.86
C TYR A 153 14.71 4.76 -2.18
N ILE A 154 15.70 4.04 -2.72
CA ILE A 154 17.05 4.06 -2.15
C ILE A 154 17.97 4.95 -2.97
N GLU A 155 17.99 4.82 -4.31
CA GLU A 155 18.94 5.52 -5.16
C GLU A 155 18.44 6.90 -5.63
N SER A 156 17.23 7.30 -5.22
CA SER A 156 16.61 8.56 -5.61
C SER A 156 17.47 9.79 -5.28
N GLU A 157 17.55 10.72 -6.21
CA GLU A 157 18.20 12.01 -6.01
C GLU A 157 17.24 13.09 -5.47
N SER A 158 15.95 12.79 -5.41
CA SER A 158 14.92 13.72 -4.97
C SER A 158 14.95 13.89 -3.45
N LYS A 159 15.50 15.01 -3.00
CA LYS A 159 15.56 15.35 -1.57
C LYS A 159 14.20 15.59 -0.90
N ILE A 160 13.15 15.77 -1.68
CA ILE A 160 11.79 15.95 -1.17
C ILE A 160 11.06 14.63 -0.93
N GLN A 161 11.56 13.53 -1.50
CA GLN A 161 10.98 12.21 -1.26
C GLN A 161 11.13 11.79 0.20
N SER A 162 10.10 11.20 0.79
CA SER A 162 10.05 10.87 2.22
C SER A 162 11.21 9.98 2.66
N THR A 163 11.60 8.98 1.86
CA THR A 163 12.73 8.08 2.14
C THR A 163 14.08 8.79 2.19
N GLN A 164 14.22 9.94 1.50
CA GLN A 164 15.43 10.75 1.53
C GLN A 164 15.35 11.83 2.61
N SER A 165 14.21 12.49 2.75
CA SER A 165 14.02 13.60 3.70
C SER A 165 13.80 13.15 5.15
N SER A 166 13.27 11.94 5.36
CA SER A 166 12.90 11.38 6.66
C SER A 166 13.48 9.97 6.91
N GLY A 167 14.40 9.52 6.05
CA GLY A 167 15.15 8.28 6.23
C GLY A 167 14.26 7.07 6.50
N VAL A 168 14.52 6.35 7.62
CA VAL A 168 13.78 5.15 7.99
C VAL A 168 12.29 5.41 8.26
N VAL A 169 11.92 6.61 8.70
CA VAL A 169 10.50 6.97 8.90
C VAL A 169 9.79 7.04 7.55
N GLY A 170 10.43 7.63 6.53
CA GLY A 170 9.92 7.62 5.16
C GLY A 170 9.85 6.21 4.54
N LEU A 171 10.80 5.31 4.89
CA LEU A 171 10.71 3.90 4.48
C LEU A 171 9.51 3.19 5.13
N LEU A 172 9.22 3.48 6.41
CA LEU A 172 8.05 2.91 7.09
C LEU A 172 6.73 3.49 6.54
N GLU A 173 6.71 4.75 6.16
CA GLU A 173 5.56 5.42 5.56
C GLU A 173 5.20 4.77 4.21
N GLU A 174 6.17 4.56 3.33
CA GLU A 174 6.00 3.82 2.08
C GLU A 174 5.56 2.36 2.33
N PHE A 175 6.17 1.70 3.32
CA PHE A 175 5.80 0.34 3.70
C PHE A 175 4.32 0.24 4.10
N ASN A 176 3.83 1.22 4.88
CA ASN A 176 2.43 1.32 5.26
C ASN A 176 1.52 1.59 4.06
N ALA A 177 1.89 2.51 3.18
CA ALA A 177 1.11 2.83 1.99
C ALA A 177 0.98 1.63 1.04
N TYR A 178 2.06 0.86 0.83
CA TYR A 178 2.01 -0.40 0.07
C TYR A 178 1.17 -1.49 0.75
N TYR A 179 1.19 -1.58 2.08
CA TYR A 179 0.27 -2.45 2.81
C TYR A 179 -1.19 -2.15 2.43
N HIS A 180 -1.60 -0.89 2.49
CA HIS A 180 -2.97 -0.49 2.17
C HIS A 180 -3.33 -0.66 0.69
N GLY A 181 -2.40 -0.34 -0.22
CA GLY A 181 -2.56 -0.59 -1.65
C GLY A 181 -2.74 -2.07 -1.98
N SER A 182 -2.04 -2.97 -1.26
CA SER A 182 -2.19 -4.42 -1.38
C SER A 182 -3.47 -4.91 -0.74
N LYS A 183 -3.80 -4.37 0.44
CA LYS A 183 -4.99 -4.76 1.20
C LYS A 183 -6.28 -4.49 0.44
N VAL A 184 -6.41 -3.35 -0.22
CA VAL A 184 -7.61 -3.05 -1.01
C VAL A 184 -7.79 -4.03 -2.17
N ILE A 185 -6.72 -4.47 -2.82
CA ILE A 185 -6.79 -5.50 -3.87
C ILE A 185 -7.21 -6.85 -3.29
N PHE A 186 -6.65 -7.24 -2.14
CA PHE A 186 -7.06 -8.46 -1.44
C PHE A 186 -8.55 -8.46 -1.09
N ASP A 187 -9.01 -7.38 -0.47
CA ASP A 187 -10.38 -7.21 0.00
C ASP A 187 -11.41 -7.15 -1.15
N LEU A 188 -11.03 -6.61 -2.31
CA LEU A 188 -11.91 -6.48 -3.49
C LEU A 188 -11.98 -7.75 -4.35
N LEU A 189 -11.50 -8.91 -3.88
CA LEU A 189 -11.65 -10.19 -4.59
C LEU A 189 -13.07 -10.44 -5.13
N PRO A 190 -14.19 -10.16 -4.38
CA PRO A 190 -15.52 -10.35 -4.93
C PRO A 190 -15.80 -9.52 -6.19
N LEU A 191 -15.26 -8.30 -6.22
CA LEU A 191 -15.40 -7.41 -7.38
C LEU A 191 -14.55 -7.86 -8.57
N PHE A 192 -13.36 -8.45 -8.32
CA PHE A 192 -12.57 -9.10 -9.37
C PHE A 192 -13.34 -10.27 -10.00
N LYS A 193 -14.00 -11.11 -9.18
CA LYS A 193 -14.84 -12.21 -9.70
C LYS A 193 -15.96 -11.70 -10.59
N GLU A 194 -16.64 -10.63 -10.20
CA GLU A 194 -17.70 -10.01 -10.98
C GLU A 194 -17.18 -9.42 -12.29
N ALA A 195 -16.07 -8.68 -12.26
CA ALA A 195 -15.56 -7.94 -13.39
C ALA A 195 -14.85 -8.81 -14.44
N TYR A 196 -14.18 -9.87 -14.02
CA TYR A 196 -13.30 -10.67 -14.89
C TYR A 196 -13.86 -12.08 -15.18
N GLY A 197 -14.95 -12.52 -14.50
CA GLY A 197 -15.50 -13.85 -14.70
C GLY A 197 -14.45 -14.94 -14.48
N ASP A 198 -14.32 -15.90 -15.39
CA ASP A 198 -13.43 -17.04 -15.24
C ASP A 198 -11.93 -16.66 -15.19
N GLN A 199 -11.57 -15.46 -15.63
CA GLN A 199 -10.18 -14.99 -15.64
C GLN A 199 -9.79 -14.25 -14.33
N PHE A 200 -10.73 -14.04 -13.41
CA PHE A 200 -10.52 -13.19 -12.22
C PHE A 200 -9.28 -13.56 -11.40
N LEU A 201 -8.96 -14.86 -11.31
CA LEU A 201 -7.88 -15.34 -10.43
C LEU A 201 -6.50 -14.87 -10.93
N ALA A 202 -6.29 -14.88 -12.26
CA ALA A 202 -5.05 -14.39 -12.86
C ALA A 202 -4.91 -12.88 -12.67
N ASP A 203 -5.97 -12.10 -12.97
CA ASP A 203 -5.95 -10.64 -12.83
C ASP A 203 -5.80 -10.20 -11.38
N TRP A 204 -6.52 -10.84 -10.44
CA TRP A 204 -6.41 -10.57 -9.01
C TRP A 204 -5.01 -10.89 -8.48
N SER A 205 -4.45 -12.06 -8.85
CA SER A 205 -3.11 -12.48 -8.46
C SER A 205 -2.05 -11.51 -8.99
N TYR A 206 -2.09 -11.20 -10.28
CA TYR A 206 -1.16 -10.24 -10.88
C TYR A 206 -1.19 -8.89 -10.16
N LYS A 207 -2.41 -8.36 -9.95
CA LYS A 207 -2.56 -7.05 -9.31
C LYS A 207 -2.15 -7.07 -7.84
N PHE A 208 -2.41 -8.16 -7.12
CA PHE A 208 -1.97 -8.31 -5.73
C PHE A 208 -0.44 -8.31 -5.65
N HIS A 209 0.24 -9.19 -6.40
CA HIS A 209 1.70 -9.30 -6.36
C HIS A 209 2.41 -8.02 -6.81
N SER A 210 1.88 -7.30 -7.81
CA SER A 210 2.46 -6.03 -8.24
C SER A 210 2.60 -4.98 -7.11
N ASN A 211 1.84 -5.14 -6.04
CA ASN A 211 1.91 -4.29 -4.85
C ASN A 211 2.52 -5.03 -3.64
N ALA A 212 2.08 -6.26 -3.37
CA ALA A 212 2.43 -6.98 -2.16
C ALA A 212 3.91 -7.41 -2.09
N ASP A 213 4.58 -7.56 -3.23
CA ASP A 213 6.03 -7.82 -3.28
C ASP A 213 6.85 -6.69 -2.66
N ALA A 214 6.27 -5.48 -2.52
CA ALA A 214 6.83 -4.38 -1.75
C ALA A 214 7.11 -4.74 -0.28
N PHE A 215 6.39 -5.74 0.29
CA PHE A 215 6.68 -6.24 1.64
C PHE A 215 8.14 -6.63 1.79
N TYR A 216 8.65 -7.47 0.89
CA TYR A 216 10.02 -7.97 0.95
C TYR A 216 11.04 -6.84 0.74
N GLU A 217 10.73 -5.90 -0.14
CA GLU A 217 11.61 -4.78 -0.44
C GLU A 217 11.71 -3.80 0.73
N PHE A 218 10.59 -3.37 1.31
CA PHE A 218 10.63 -2.40 2.40
C PHE A 218 11.07 -3.00 3.71
N ASP A 219 10.74 -4.26 4.03
CA ASP A 219 11.32 -4.97 5.19
C ASP A 219 12.85 -5.07 5.06
N PHE A 220 13.34 -5.34 3.84
CA PHE A 220 14.77 -5.34 3.52
C PHE A 220 15.40 -3.94 3.69
N PHE A 221 14.81 -2.91 3.13
CA PHE A 221 15.34 -1.54 3.19
C PHE A 221 15.39 -1.01 4.63
N VAL A 222 14.36 -1.26 5.42
CA VAL A 222 14.34 -0.91 6.85
C VAL A 222 15.45 -1.65 7.61
N LYS A 223 15.60 -2.96 7.38
CA LYS A 223 16.68 -3.75 8.01
C LYS A 223 18.06 -3.27 7.62
N GLU A 224 18.30 -2.95 6.33
CA GLU A 224 19.58 -2.38 5.87
C GLU A 224 19.82 -1.00 6.49
N TYR A 225 18.80 -0.17 6.64
CA TYR A 225 18.92 1.13 7.31
C TYR A 225 19.36 0.97 8.76
N LEU A 226 18.74 0.05 9.49
CA LEU A 226 19.08 -0.23 10.88
C LEU A 226 20.47 -0.85 11.04
N LEU A 227 20.89 -1.72 10.12
CA LEU A 227 22.26 -2.25 10.10
C LEU A 227 23.29 -1.16 9.80
N TYR A 228 23.02 -0.29 8.83
CA TYR A 228 23.88 0.85 8.52
C TYR A 228 23.98 1.78 9.75
N ALA A 229 22.84 2.10 10.38
CA ALA A 229 22.82 2.88 11.60
C ALA A 229 23.64 2.24 12.71
N LYS A 230 23.52 0.92 12.92
CA LYS A 230 24.31 0.19 13.91
C LYS A 230 25.82 0.33 13.68
N GLN A 231 26.23 0.30 12.42
CA GLN A 231 27.66 0.32 12.06
C GLN A 231 28.24 1.74 12.02
N TYR A 232 27.51 2.71 11.49
CA TYR A 232 28.06 4.04 11.18
C TYR A 232 27.43 5.18 11.97
N GLU A 233 26.26 4.98 12.55
CA GLU A 233 25.48 5.98 13.30
C GLU A 233 25.01 5.39 14.65
N PRO A 234 25.92 4.88 15.52
CA PRO A 234 25.56 4.07 16.68
C PRO A 234 24.67 4.80 17.70
N MET A 235 24.73 6.13 17.75
CA MET A 235 23.84 6.93 18.60
C MET A 235 22.40 6.85 18.09
N LEU A 236 22.18 7.04 16.79
CA LEU A 236 20.87 6.89 16.16
C LEU A 236 20.32 5.48 16.34
N TYR A 237 21.15 4.44 16.11
CA TYR A 237 20.74 3.06 16.33
C TYR A 237 20.22 2.83 17.75
N ARG A 238 20.93 3.35 18.75
CA ARG A 238 20.56 3.22 20.17
C ARG A 238 19.24 3.96 20.45
N GLU A 239 19.06 5.15 19.90
CA GLU A 239 17.83 5.92 20.04
C GLU A 239 16.64 5.14 19.45
N LEU A 240 16.73 4.67 18.21
CA LEU A 240 15.67 3.89 17.55
C LEU A 240 15.38 2.57 18.28
N LYS A 241 16.43 1.85 18.74
CA LYS A 241 16.29 0.61 19.51
C LYS A 241 15.53 0.82 20.83
N ASN A 242 15.73 1.96 21.50
CA ASN A 242 15.06 2.28 22.75
C ASN A 242 13.70 2.96 22.54
N ASP A 243 13.35 3.33 21.33
CA ASP A 243 12.09 3.96 21.00
C ASP A 243 10.99 2.91 20.80
N THR A 244 10.13 2.77 21.81
CA THR A 244 9.02 1.82 21.80
C THR A 244 8.02 2.14 20.68
N ASN A 245 7.77 3.42 20.37
CA ASN A 245 6.83 3.81 19.32
C ASN A 245 7.34 3.40 17.95
N PHE A 246 8.63 3.67 17.65
CA PHE A 246 9.26 3.22 16.41
C PHE A 246 9.16 1.70 16.24
N LYS A 247 9.49 0.94 17.28
CA LYS A 247 9.41 -0.52 17.25
C LYS A 247 7.98 -1.01 17.04
N ASN A 248 7.02 -0.43 17.74
CA ASN A 248 5.62 -0.81 17.60
C ASN A 248 5.09 -0.54 16.19
N ILE A 249 5.43 0.60 15.59
CA ILE A 249 5.05 0.94 14.21
C ILE A 249 5.62 -0.09 13.25
N TYR A 250 6.94 -0.29 13.25
CA TYR A 250 7.60 -1.23 12.34
C TYR A 250 7.03 -2.65 12.50
N ARG A 251 6.93 -3.14 13.73
CA ARG A 251 6.40 -4.45 14.06
C ARG A 251 4.96 -4.61 13.57
N THR A 252 4.12 -3.60 13.80
CA THR A 252 2.71 -3.66 13.43
C THR A 252 2.53 -3.70 11.91
N ILE A 253 3.16 -2.79 11.17
CA ILE A 253 3.10 -2.76 9.70
C ILE A 253 3.58 -4.10 9.15
N ARG A 254 4.77 -4.56 9.56
CA ARG A 254 5.36 -5.82 9.11
C ARG A 254 4.44 -7.02 9.37
N THR A 255 3.92 -7.13 10.58
CA THR A 255 3.05 -8.26 10.97
C THR A 255 1.74 -8.26 10.20
N LYS A 256 1.08 -7.11 10.09
CA LYS A 256 -0.20 -7.00 9.36
C LYS A 256 -0.02 -7.31 7.88
N PHE A 257 1.05 -6.79 7.26
CA PHE A 257 1.33 -7.03 5.84
C PHE A 257 1.68 -8.50 5.59
N TYR A 258 2.55 -9.08 6.41
CA TYR A 258 2.92 -10.51 6.28
C TYR A 258 1.72 -11.43 6.47
N SER A 259 0.89 -11.17 7.49
CA SER A 259 -0.33 -11.96 7.73
C SER A 259 -1.28 -11.90 6.52
N MET A 260 -1.46 -10.71 5.91
CA MET A 260 -2.28 -10.57 4.71
C MET A 260 -1.70 -11.37 3.52
N ILE A 261 -0.38 -11.38 3.33
CA ILE A 261 0.25 -12.22 2.29
C ILE A 261 -0.05 -13.69 2.54
N LYS A 262 0.04 -14.16 3.79
CA LYS A 262 -0.28 -15.56 4.13
C LYS A 262 -1.76 -15.90 3.92
N GLU A 263 -2.65 -14.98 4.24
CA GLU A 263 -4.08 -15.15 3.95
C GLU A 263 -4.36 -15.19 2.44
N TYR A 264 -3.66 -14.34 1.67
CA TYR A 264 -3.75 -14.35 0.21
C TYR A 264 -3.28 -15.71 -0.36
N GLU A 265 -2.09 -16.21 0.04
CA GLU A 265 -1.54 -17.49 -0.42
C GLU A 265 -2.55 -18.62 -0.19
N LYS A 266 -3.07 -18.71 1.04
CA LYS A 266 -4.11 -19.69 1.38
C LYS A 266 -5.35 -19.56 0.50
N LYS A 267 -5.83 -18.33 0.32
CA LYS A 267 -7.03 -18.05 -0.48
C LYS A 267 -6.84 -18.35 -1.96
N TYR A 268 -5.67 -18.04 -2.49
CA TYR A 268 -5.29 -18.36 -3.86
C TYR A 268 -5.28 -19.87 -4.10
N ASP A 269 -4.66 -20.65 -3.23
CA ASP A 269 -4.61 -22.11 -3.33
C ASP A 269 -6.00 -22.74 -3.28
N GLU A 270 -6.88 -22.29 -2.38
CA GLU A 270 -8.27 -22.73 -2.31
C GLU A 270 -9.03 -22.48 -3.64
N LEU A 271 -8.88 -21.29 -4.20
CA LEU A 271 -9.55 -20.90 -5.45
C LEU A 271 -8.99 -21.62 -6.67
N ASN A 272 -7.67 -21.80 -6.74
CA ASN A 272 -7.00 -22.52 -7.80
C ASN A 272 -7.41 -23.99 -7.83
N LEU A 273 -7.53 -24.64 -6.66
CA LEU A 273 -8.03 -26.00 -6.54
C LEU A 273 -9.50 -26.15 -6.99
N GLN A 274 -10.34 -25.15 -6.69
CA GLN A 274 -11.74 -25.13 -7.14
C GLN A 274 -11.83 -24.97 -8.67
N ALA A 275 -11.05 -24.07 -9.25
CA ALA A 275 -11.00 -23.86 -10.70
C ALA A 275 -10.51 -25.11 -11.45
N SER A 276 -9.49 -25.79 -10.95
CA SER A 276 -8.97 -27.05 -11.51
C SER A 276 -10.01 -28.17 -11.56
N LYS A 277 -10.85 -28.28 -10.52
CA LYS A 277 -11.95 -29.25 -10.48
C LYS A 277 -13.08 -28.96 -11.48
N SER A 278 -13.30 -27.69 -11.79
CA SER A 278 -14.35 -27.27 -12.73
C SER A 278 -13.89 -27.26 -14.20
N LYS A 279 -12.70 -27.76 -14.51
CA LYS A 279 -12.08 -27.74 -15.86
C LYS A 279 -12.00 -26.35 -16.49
N VAL A 280 -12.11 -25.30 -15.70
CA VAL A 280 -11.76 -23.95 -16.11
C VAL A 280 -10.24 -23.92 -16.21
N PHE A 281 -9.70 -23.68 -17.40
CA PHE A 281 -8.27 -23.46 -17.61
C PHE A 281 -7.90 -22.17 -16.87
N VAL A 282 -7.46 -22.31 -15.64
CA VAL A 282 -6.71 -21.23 -15.00
C VAL A 282 -5.35 -21.24 -15.69
N PHE A 283 -5.11 -20.27 -16.54
CA PHE A 283 -3.74 -19.95 -16.89
C PHE A 283 -3.04 -19.74 -15.55
N SER A 284 -2.15 -20.68 -15.20
CA SER A 284 -1.16 -20.36 -14.19
C SER A 284 -0.47 -19.12 -14.74
N SER A 285 -0.78 -17.95 -14.20
CA SER A 285 0.18 -16.89 -14.26
C SER A 285 1.41 -17.54 -13.62
N GLU A 286 2.36 -17.97 -14.44
CA GLU A 286 3.69 -18.22 -13.94
C GLU A 286 3.94 -17.09 -12.99
N LYS A 287 4.24 -17.45 -11.74
CA LYS A 287 4.46 -16.49 -10.70
C LYS A 287 5.26 -15.35 -11.30
N HIS A 288 4.65 -14.18 -11.44
CA HIS A 288 5.36 -12.98 -11.86
C HIS A 288 6.19 -12.50 -10.68
N SER A 289 6.69 -13.46 -9.89
CA SER A 289 7.77 -13.27 -9.00
C SER A 289 9.01 -13.28 -9.88
N ASP A 290 9.51 -12.10 -10.20
CA ASP A 290 10.91 -11.99 -10.55
C ASP A 290 11.64 -12.90 -9.58
N LEU A 291 12.56 -13.75 -10.09
CA LEU A 291 13.36 -14.69 -9.28
C LEU A 291 14.02 -14.02 -8.06
N ILE A 292 14.03 -12.70 -8.04
CA ILE A 292 14.58 -11.87 -6.97
C ILE A 292 13.77 -11.94 -5.66
N TYR A 293 12.42 -12.03 -5.70
CA TYR A 293 11.61 -11.98 -4.47
C TYR A 293 11.73 -13.22 -3.59
N PRO A 294 11.80 -14.46 -4.11
CA PRO A 294 12.20 -15.63 -3.32
C PRO A 294 13.56 -15.45 -2.66
N ILE A 295 14.56 -14.98 -3.40
CA ILE A 295 15.92 -14.74 -2.88
C ILE A 295 15.86 -13.67 -1.78
N LEU A 296 15.13 -12.59 -2.00
CA LEU A 296 14.99 -11.51 -1.04
C LEU A 296 14.24 -11.96 0.23
N SER A 297 13.20 -12.79 0.07
CA SER A 297 12.45 -13.40 1.19
C SER A 297 13.36 -14.24 2.09
N GLU A 298 14.22 -15.06 1.51
CA GLU A 298 15.22 -15.83 2.28
C GLU A 298 16.27 -14.92 2.92
N HIS A 299 16.71 -13.91 2.16
CA HIS A 299 17.74 -12.99 2.63
C HIS A 299 17.31 -12.18 3.86
N ILE A 300 16.09 -11.65 3.89
CA ILE A 300 15.58 -10.88 5.05
C ILE A 300 15.40 -11.73 6.31
N GLU A 301 15.35 -13.05 6.19
CA GLU A 301 15.27 -13.98 7.32
C GLU A 301 16.64 -14.58 7.71
N SER A 302 17.72 -14.20 7.03
CA SER A 302 19.06 -14.70 7.27
C SER A 302 19.64 -14.22 8.61
N GLU A 303 20.72 -14.90 9.06
CA GLU A 303 21.49 -14.55 10.27
C GLU A 303 22.04 -13.13 10.27
N LYS A 304 22.26 -12.54 9.08
CA LYS A 304 22.66 -11.14 8.93
C LYS A 304 21.79 -10.18 9.75
N TYR A 305 20.49 -10.47 9.85
CA TYR A 305 19.49 -9.60 10.52
C TYR A 305 19.07 -10.06 11.91
N GLU A 306 19.65 -11.12 12.46
CA GLU A 306 19.27 -11.63 13.79
C GLU A 306 19.30 -10.56 14.89
N THR A 307 20.34 -9.70 14.89
CA THR A 307 20.37 -8.59 15.84
C THR A 307 19.24 -7.58 15.64
N ILE A 308 18.88 -7.30 14.37
CA ILE A 308 17.80 -6.36 14.06
C ILE A 308 16.45 -6.97 14.45
N LYS A 309 16.24 -8.24 14.18
CA LYS A 309 15.02 -8.96 14.58
C LYS A 309 14.83 -8.89 16.09
N ARG A 310 15.86 -9.29 16.86
CA ARG A 310 15.82 -9.25 18.33
C ARG A 310 15.61 -7.83 18.87
N ASP A 311 16.28 -6.83 18.32
CA ASP A 311 16.28 -5.47 18.85
C ASP A 311 14.99 -4.68 18.49
N PHE A 312 14.33 -5.02 17.38
CA PHE A 312 13.19 -4.26 16.83
C PHE A 312 11.89 -5.06 16.61
N LEU A 313 11.95 -6.38 16.44
CA LEU A 313 10.79 -7.19 16.09
C LEU A 313 10.35 -8.14 17.22
N GLU A 314 11.19 -8.43 18.17
CA GLU A 314 10.90 -9.15 19.41
C GLU A 314 10.71 -8.18 20.58
#